data_519476f4dfd4d6e4be41df7332892d5b
#
_entry.id   519476f4dfd4d6e4be41df7332892d5b
#
_cell.length_a   1.000
_cell.length_b   1.000
_cell.length_c   1.000
_cell.angle_alpha   90.00
_cell.angle_beta   90.00
_cell.angle_gamma   90.00
#
_symmetry.space_group_name_H-M   'P 1'
#
loop_
_entity.id
_entity.type
_entity.pdbx_description
1 polymer ?
#
loop_
_entity_poly.entity_id
_entity_poly.type
_entity_poly.pdbx_seq_one_letter_code
_entity_poly.pdbx_strand_id
1 'polypeptide(L)'
;VMAHVREGEVKDFTTAEKHSRHCYVVADEADRNRIEKTIKSMPGYFAEYNTTVEFISQEEMDAKHSGMPHGGRVLQSGKSFSERPVQQNMELALNLGSNPEFTAQVLVACARGLVRMHRTGRRGAISLLDVPPAYLSPRPIEELEKDFL
;
A
#
# COMPACT_ATOMS: atom_id res chain seq x y z
N VAL A 1 5.00 2.22 -12.47
CA VAL A 1 4.42 2.64 -13.75
C VAL A 1 3.15 3.41 -13.42
N MET A 2 3.15 4.70 -13.68
CA MET A 2 1.92 5.49 -13.59
C MET A 2 1.15 5.28 -14.88
N ALA A 3 0.12 4.44 -14.83
CA ALA A 3 -0.87 4.44 -15.88
C ALA A 3 -1.70 5.72 -15.70
N HIS A 4 -1.60 6.64 -16.64
CA HIS A 4 -2.49 7.78 -16.70
C HIS A 4 -3.86 7.29 -17.18
N VAL A 5 -4.78 7.12 -16.24
CA VAL A 5 -6.19 6.94 -16.58
C VAL A 5 -6.76 8.32 -16.86
N ARG A 6 -7.19 8.57 -18.10
CA ARG A 6 -7.86 9.82 -18.44
C ARG A 6 -9.24 9.85 -17.80
N GLU A 7 -9.71 11.03 -17.51
CA GLU A 7 -11.07 11.23 -17.00
C GLU A 7 -12.09 10.54 -17.93
N GLY A 8 -12.91 9.66 -17.34
CA GLY A 8 -13.90 8.88 -18.09
C GLY A 8 -13.45 7.55 -18.68
N GLU A 9 -12.17 7.21 -18.64
CA GLU A 9 -11.67 5.90 -19.05
C GLU A 9 -11.74 4.89 -17.91
N VAL A 10 -12.41 3.76 -18.16
CA VAL A 10 -12.30 2.56 -17.31
C VAL A 10 -11.35 1.61 -18.01
N LYS A 11 -10.21 1.33 -17.42
CA LYS A 11 -9.24 0.39 -17.96
C LYS A 11 -9.03 -0.76 -16.99
N ASP A 12 -9.25 -1.97 -17.47
CA ASP A 12 -8.84 -3.18 -16.74
C ASP A 12 -7.33 -3.39 -16.92
N PHE A 13 -6.59 -3.13 -15.84
CA PHE A 13 -5.15 -3.32 -15.81
C PHE A 13 -4.81 -4.78 -15.52
N THR A 14 -3.86 -5.32 -16.25
CA THR A 14 -3.22 -6.60 -15.91
C THR A 14 -2.38 -6.44 -14.63
N THR A 15 -2.06 -7.54 -13.96
CA THR A 15 -1.20 -7.54 -12.77
C THR A 15 0.14 -6.85 -13.04
N ALA A 16 0.75 -7.13 -14.20
CA ALA A 16 2.03 -6.54 -14.60
C ALA A 16 1.93 -5.01 -14.85
N GLU A 17 0.77 -4.51 -15.30
CA GLU A 17 0.56 -3.07 -15.51
C GLU A 17 0.28 -2.32 -14.20
N LYS A 18 -0.33 -2.98 -13.21
CA LYS A 18 -0.67 -2.37 -11.92
C LYS A 18 0.55 -2.10 -11.06
N HIS A 19 1.62 -2.89 -11.20
CA HIS A 19 2.73 -2.85 -10.28
C HIS A 19 4.04 -3.27 -10.95
N SER A 20 5.09 -2.48 -10.77
CA SER A 20 6.47 -2.88 -11.08
C SER A 20 7.27 -3.03 -9.79
N ARG A 21 8.23 -3.92 -9.79
CA ARG A 21 9.11 -4.17 -8.65
C ARG A 21 10.54 -3.89 -9.04
N HIS A 22 11.24 -3.11 -8.22
CA HIS A 22 12.66 -2.85 -8.35
C HIS A 22 13.35 -3.33 -7.08
N CYS A 23 14.23 -4.32 -7.22
CA CYS A 23 14.92 -4.95 -6.10
C CYS A 23 16.38 -4.54 -6.14
N TYR A 24 16.86 -3.89 -5.10
CA TYR A 24 18.29 -3.63 -4.87
C TYR A 24 18.86 -4.75 -4.02
N VAL A 25 19.95 -5.36 -4.48
CA VAL A 25 20.52 -6.56 -3.86
C VAL A 25 22.01 -6.41 -3.70
N VAL A 26 22.51 -6.73 -2.51
CA VAL A 26 23.96 -6.88 -2.26
C VAL A 26 24.29 -8.36 -2.32
N ALA A 27 25.16 -8.77 -3.22
CA ALA A 27 25.58 -10.16 -3.38
C ALA A 27 26.92 -10.26 -4.09
N ASP A 28 27.64 -11.36 -3.82
CA ASP A 28 28.87 -11.73 -4.53
C ASP A 28 28.56 -11.98 -6.00
N GLU A 29 29.50 -11.62 -6.88
CA GLU A 29 29.33 -11.72 -8.33
C GLU A 29 28.98 -13.14 -8.79
N ALA A 30 29.58 -14.16 -8.17
CA ALA A 30 29.30 -15.55 -8.47
C ALA A 30 27.85 -15.99 -8.24
N ASP A 31 27.14 -15.33 -7.33
CA ASP A 31 25.76 -15.66 -6.95
C ASP A 31 24.69 -14.83 -7.68
N ARG A 32 25.06 -13.76 -8.34
CA ARG A 32 24.11 -12.78 -8.93
C ARG A 32 23.10 -13.43 -9.86
N ASN A 33 23.54 -14.25 -10.81
CA ASN A 33 22.66 -14.90 -11.76
C ASN A 33 21.64 -15.84 -11.08
N ARG A 34 22.09 -16.59 -10.07
CA ARG A 34 21.23 -17.48 -9.28
C ARG A 34 20.18 -16.68 -8.50
N ILE A 35 20.61 -15.62 -7.83
CA ILE A 35 19.74 -14.76 -7.02
C ILE A 35 18.70 -14.05 -7.90
N GLU A 36 19.12 -13.44 -9.00
CA GLU A 36 18.22 -12.77 -9.93
C GLU A 36 17.13 -13.72 -10.45
N LYS A 37 17.53 -14.91 -10.90
CA LYS A 37 16.59 -15.93 -11.38
C LYS A 37 15.61 -16.35 -10.28
N THR A 38 16.11 -16.55 -9.05
CA THR A 38 15.28 -16.94 -7.90
C THR A 38 14.26 -15.87 -7.57
N ILE A 39 14.67 -14.59 -7.51
CA ILE A 39 13.76 -13.47 -7.24
C ILE A 39 12.69 -13.41 -8.32
N LYS A 40 13.08 -13.32 -9.59
CA LYS A 40 12.14 -13.17 -10.72
C LYS A 40 11.15 -14.34 -10.89
N SER A 41 11.49 -15.52 -10.38
CA SER A 41 10.62 -16.70 -10.45
C SER A 41 9.80 -16.96 -9.19
N MET A 42 9.90 -16.13 -8.16
CA MET A 42 9.20 -16.33 -6.88
C MET A 42 7.70 -16.08 -7.03
N PRO A 43 6.84 -17.13 -6.87
CA PRO A 43 5.41 -17.01 -7.05
C PRO A 43 4.77 -16.12 -5.99
N GLY A 44 3.72 -15.38 -6.37
CA GLY A 44 2.95 -14.52 -5.47
C GLY A 44 3.65 -13.25 -5.04
N TYR A 45 4.97 -13.12 -5.31
CA TYR A 45 5.75 -11.93 -4.95
C TYR A 45 6.32 -11.18 -6.16
N PHE A 46 6.93 -11.89 -7.11
CA PHE A 46 7.66 -11.27 -8.20
C PHE A 46 7.34 -11.82 -9.59
N ALA A 47 6.96 -13.10 -9.69
CA ALA A 47 6.83 -13.79 -10.97
C ALA A 47 5.76 -13.19 -11.89
N GLU A 48 4.68 -12.63 -11.31
CA GLU A 48 3.57 -12.05 -12.08
C GLU A 48 3.76 -10.55 -12.37
N TYR A 49 4.88 -9.96 -11.93
CA TYR A 49 5.15 -8.53 -12.05
C TYR A 49 6.34 -8.23 -12.96
N ASN A 50 6.40 -7.01 -13.48
CA ASN A 50 7.61 -6.50 -14.11
C ASN A 50 8.67 -6.26 -13.03
N THR A 51 9.59 -7.23 -12.87
CA THR A 51 10.60 -7.21 -11.83
C THR A 51 11.98 -6.93 -12.40
N THR A 52 12.62 -5.87 -11.90
CA THR A 52 14.02 -5.53 -12.15
C THR A 52 14.84 -5.85 -10.91
N VAL A 53 16.00 -6.48 -11.09
CA VAL A 53 16.96 -6.73 -10.02
C VAL A 53 18.23 -5.98 -10.35
N GLU A 54 18.68 -5.14 -9.42
CA GLU A 54 19.89 -4.34 -9.54
C GLU A 54 20.84 -4.71 -8.40
N PHE A 55 22.07 -5.08 -8.76
CA PHE A 55 23.11 -5.42 -7.79
C PHE A 55 23.92 -4.18 -7.47
N ILE A 56 23.94 -3.81 -6.20
CA ILE A 56 24.60 -2.61 -5.68
C ILE A 56 25.61 -2.98 -4.59
N SER A 57 26.46 -2.04 -4.21
CA SER A 57 27.36 -2.21 -3.08
C SER A 57 26.63 -2.10 -1.73
N GLN A 58 27.24 -2.63 -0.66
CA GLN A 58 26.73 -2.45 0.71
C GLN A 58 26.70 -0.96 1.08
N GLU A 59 27.72 -0.20 0.69
CA GLU A 59 27.79 1.23 0.93
C GLU A 59 26.62 1.99 0.28
N GLU A 60 26.28 1.64 -0.94
CA GLU A 60 25.14 2.24 -1.63
C GLU A 60 23.80 1.82 -1.00
N MET A 61 23.66 0.57 -0.59
CA MET A 61 22.49 0.07 0.14
C MET A 61 22.26 0.90 1.40
N ASP A 62 23.31 1.08 2.21
CA ASP A 62 23.23 1.79 3.48
C ASP A 62 22.94 3.28 3.28
N ALA A 63 23.53 3.91 2.26
CA ALA A 63 23.37 5.33 2.00
C ALA A 63 22.01 5.69 1.38
N LYS A 64 21.44 4.84 0.51
CA LYS A 64 20.29 5.23 -0.32
C LYS A 64 19.02 4.41 -0.10
N HIS A 65 19.12 3.17 0.39
CA HIS A 65 18.02 2.22 0.40
C HIS A 65 17.62 1.68 1.77
N SER A 66 18.39 1.98 2.83
CA SER A 66 18.12 1.52 4.20
C SER A 66 16.79 2.05 4.78
N GLY A 67 16.30 3.18 4.30
CA GLY A 67 15.04 3.79 4.76
C GLY A 67 13.78 3.03 4.35
N MET A 68 13.88 2.10 3.40
CA MET A 68 12.75 1.32 2.87
C MET A 68 11.53 2.19 2.48
N PRO A 69 11.71 3.22 1.62
CA PRO A 69 10.60 4.03 1.17
C PRO A 69 9.59 3.21 0.38
N HIS A 70 8.32 3.56 0.49
CA HIS A 70 7.25 2.88 -0.21
C HIS A 70 6.17 3.87 -0.63
N GLY A 71 5.34 3.48 -1.60
CA GLY A 71 4.24 4.30 -2.03
C GLY A 71 3.30 3.57 -2.97
N GLY A 72 2.17 4.19 -3.23
CA GLY A 72 1.17 3.64 -4.13
C GLY A 72 0.08 4.64 -4.46
N ARG A 73 -0.73 4.27 -5.45
CA ARG A 73 -1.92 5.01 -5.84
C ARG A 73 -3.10 4.06 -5.97
N VAL A 74 -4.26 4.51 -5.52
CA VAL A 74 -5.55 3.85 -5.75
C VAL A 74 -6.36 4.77 -6.63
N LEU A 75 -6.81 4.25 -7.77
CA LEU A 75 -7.70 4.93 -8.68
C LEU A 75 -9.01 4.16 -8.67
N GLN A 76 -10.09 4.84 -8.34
CA GLN A 76 -11.42 4.27 -8.42
C GLN A 76 -12.25 5.12 -9.37
N SER A 77 -12.84 4.48 -10.36
CA SER A 77 -13.72 5.09 -11.34
C SER A 77 -15.09 4.44 -11.29
N GLY A 78 -16.13 5.23 -11.38
CA GLY A 78 -17.51 4.77 -11.34
C GLY A 78 -18.47 5.74 -12.03
N LYS A 79 -19.70 5.30 -12.24
CA LYS A 79 -20.78 6.13 -12.77
C LYS A 79 -21.91 6.19 -11.76
N SER A 80 -22.58 7.34 -11.69
CA SER A 80 -23.80 7.47 -10.87
C SER A 80 -24.94 6.61 -11.43
N PHE A 81 -25.80 6.10 -10.54
CA PHE A 81 -27.02 5.39 -10.90
C PHE A 81 -28.12 6.41 -11.18
N SER A 82 -28.16 6.96 -12.40
CA SER A 82 -29.18 7.91 -12.82
C SER A 82 -29.51 7.72 -14.29
N GLU A 83 -30.61 8.32 -14.78
CA GLU A 83 -30.97 8.31 -16.21
C GLU A 83 -29.89 8.97 -17.08
N ARG A 84 -29.10 9.89 -16.51
CA ARG A 84 -27.92 10.52 -17.14
C ARG A 84 -26.71 10.26 -16.25
N PRO A 85 -26.02 9.12 -16.44
CA PRO A 85 -24.88 8.73 -15.61
C PRO A 85 -23.75 9.75 -15.71
N VAL A 86 -23.27 10.22 -14.56
CA VAL A 86 -22.12 11.11 -14.46
C VAL A 86 -20.91 10.28 -13.99
N GLN A 87 -19.78 10.46 -14.67
CA GLN A 87 -18.52 9.85 -14.29
C GLN A 87 -17.99 10.47 -12.99
N GLN A 88 -17.52 9.62 -12.09
CA GLN A 88 -16.91 10.01 -10.83
C GLN A 88 -15.59 9.27 -10.67
N ASN A 89 -14.54 9.99 -10.32
CA ASN A 89 -13.21 9.44 -10.11
C ASN A 89 -12.72 9.85 -8.72
N MET A 90 -12.08 8.89 -8.04
CA MET A 90 -11.37 9.10 -6.79
C MET A 90 -9.93 8.64 -6.95
N GLU A 91 -8.99 9.46 -6.51
CA GLU A 91 -7.58 9.13 -6.45
C GLU A 91 -7.07 9.28 -5.02
N LEU A 92 -6.36 8.27 -4.54
CA LEU A 92 -5.62 8.30 -3.28
C LEU A 92 -4.15 7.99 -3.58
N ALA A 93 -3.26 8.88 -3.17
CA ALA A 93 -1.81 8.68 -3.25
C ALA A 93 -1.22 8.48 -1.86
N LEU A 94 -0.36 7.48 -1.72
CA LEU A 94 0.39 7.18 -0.50
C LEU A 94 1.88 7.29 -0.80
N ASN A 95 2.59 8.12 -0.02
CA ASN A 95 4.05 8.30 -0.11
C ASN A 95 4.64 8.14 1.29
N LEU A 96 5.41 7.09 1.48
CA LEU A 96 6.00 6.72 2.76
C LEU A 96 7.52 6.87 2.70
N GLY A 97 8.09 7.64 3.62
CA GLY A 97 9.53 7.69 3.83
C GLY A 97 10.09 6.40 4.44
N SER A 98 9.26 5.69 5.22
CA SER A 98 9.57 4.39 5.81
C SER A 98 8.32 3.53 5.88
N ASN A 99 8.33 2.42 5.15
CA ASN A 99 7.23 1.44 5.20
C ASN A 99 7.12 0.74 6.57
N PRO A 100 8.22 0.32 7.23
CA PRO A 100 8.15 -0.27 8.57
C PRO A 100 7.52 0.66 9.60
N GLU A 101 7.89 1.94 9.63
CA GLU A 101 7.33 2.91 10.57
C GLU A 101 5.84 3.15 10.34
N PHE A 102 5.42 3.28 9.09
CA PHE A 102 4.01 3.39 8.75
C PHE A 102 3.23 2.16 9.20
N THR A 103 3.72 0.96 8.91
CA THR A 103 3.09 -0.30 9.32
C THR A 103 2.97 -0.41 10.83
N ALA A 104 4.00 -0.02 11.58
CA ALA A 104 3.96 0.02 13.04
C ALA A 104 2.86 0.97 13.55
N GLN A 105 2.73 2.17 12.96
CA GLN A 105 1.66 3.11 13.32
C GLN A 105 0.27 2.56 13.02
N VAL A 106 0.08 1.87 11.91
CA VAL A 106 -1.19 1.20 11.57
C VAL A 106 -1.53 0.12 12.60
N LEU A 107 -0.56 -0.70 13.02
CA LEU A 107 -0.76 -1.71 14.06
C LEU A 107 -1.18 -1.09 15.40
N VAL A 108 -0.55 0.02 15.80
CA VAL A 108 -0.92 0.76 17.03
C VAL A 108 -2.35 1.33 16.91
N ALA A 109 -2.73 1.86 15.76
CA ALA A 109 -4.08 2.35 15.51
C ALA A 109 -5.12 1.23 15.61
N CYS A 110 -4.84 0.07 15.00
CA CYS A 110 -5.69 -1.12 15.09
C CYS A 110 -5.83 -1.62 16.56
N ALA A 111 -4.74 -1.68 17.29
CA ALA A 111 -4.77 -2.06 18.70
C ALA A 111 -5.66 -1.11 19.53
N ARG A 112 -5.56 0.20 19.27
CA ARG A 112 -6.43 1.21 19.90
C ARG A 112 -7.91 0.95 19.57
N GLY A 113 -8.23 0.69 18.31
CA GLY A 113 -9.58 0.35 17.86
C GLY A 113 -10.13 -0.88 18.59
N LEU A 114 -9.34 -1.95 18.66
CA LEU A 114 -9.71 -3.19 19.35
C LEU A 114 -9.98 -2.97 20.85
N VAL A 115 -9.14 -2.18 21.52
CA VAL A 115 -9.35 -1.85 22.96
C VAL A 115 -10.67 -1.09 23.14
N ARG A 116 -10.97 -0.13 22.30
CA ARG A 116 -12.24 0.61 22.36
C ARG A 116 -13.45 -0.30 22.13
N MET A 117 -13.39 -1.16 21.11
CA MET A 117 -14.45 -2.14 20.84
C MET A 117 -14.62 -3.14 22.00
N HIS A 118 -13.53 -3.61 22.58
CA HIS A 118 -13.58 -4.47 23.75
C HIS A 118 -14.29 -3.82 24.94
N ARG A 119 -14.02 -2.53 25.19
CA ARG A 119 -14.65 -1.75 26.27
C ARG A 119 -16.15 -1.57 26.05
N THR A 120 -16.62 -1.56 24.79
CA THR A 120 -18.05 -1.51 24.45
C THR A 120 -18.71 -2.90 24.40
N GLY A 121 -18.03 -3.94 24.87
CA GLY A 121 -18.58 -5.29 24.95
C GLY A 121 -18.36 -6.18 23.73
N ARG A 122 -17.74 -5.69 22.66
CA ARG A 122 -17.44 -6.51 21.49
C ARG A 122 -16.46 -7.63 21.82
N ARG A 123 -16.75 -8.84 21.35
CA ARG A 123 -15.95 -10.06 21.55
C ARG A 123 -15.84 -10.84 20.25
N GLY A 124 -14.86 -11.74 20.16
CA GLY A 124 -14.63 -12.61 19.01
C GLY A 124 -13.60 -12.08 18.03
N ALA A 125 -13.49 -12.70 16.86
CA ALA A 125 -12.63 -12.26 15.79
C ALA A 125 -13.17 -10.97 15.17
N ILE A 126 -12.30 -10.00 14.97
CA ILE A 126 -12.60 -8.66 14.45
C ILE A 126 -11.63 -8.37 13.31
N SER A 127 -12.18 -8.05 12.15
CA SER A 127 -11.41 -7.57 11.00
C SER A 127 -11.33 -6.03 10.99
N LEU A 128 -10.45 -5.47 10.18
CA LEU A 128 -10.36 -4.02 10.01
C LEU A 128 -11.69 -3.40 9.51
N LEU A 129 -12.48 -4.16 8.75
CA LEU A 129 -13.78 -3.72 8.22
C LEU A 129 -14.85 -3.56 9.33
N ASP A 130 -14.65 -4.20 10.47
CA ASP A 130 -15.54 -4.10 11.63
C ASP A 130 -15.22 -2.89 12.52
N VAL A 131 -14.05 -2.25 12.34
CA VAL A 131 -13.59 -1.18 13.23
C VAL A 131 -14.09 0.18 12.72
N PRO A 132 -14.86 0.93 13.52
CA PRO A 132 -15.23 2.29 13.18
C PRO A 132 -13.97 3.16 12.94
N PRO A 133 -13.87 3.91 11.82
CA PRO A 133 -12.68 4.71 11.50
C PRO A 133 -12.25 5.66 12.64
N ALA A 134 -13.21 6.27 13.35
CA ALA A 134 -12.93 7.13 14.49
C ALA A 134 -12.23 6.41 15.66
N TYR A 135 -12.38 5.10 15.77
CA TYR A 135 -11.71 4.32 16.82
C TYR A 135 -10.21 4.12 16.57
N LEU A 136 -9.76 4.29 15.33
CA LEU A 136 -8.35 4.22 14.95
C LEU A 136 -7.59 5.49 15.35
N SER A 137 -8.28 6.64 15.47
CA SER A 137 -7.67 7.91 15.85
C SER A 137 -7.29 7.95 17.35
N PRO A 138 -6.16 8.58 17.73
CA PRO A 138 -5.87 8.89 19.12
C PRO A 138 -6.79 9.99 19.70
N ARG A 139 -7.43 10.78 18.86
CA ARG A 139 -8.28 11.93 19.22
C ARG A 139 -9.69 11.50 19.61
N PRO A 140 -10.40 12.26 20.45
CA PRO A 140 -11.80 12.09 20.72
C PRO A 140 -12.66 12.26 19.46
N ILE A 141 -13.84 11.63 19.43
CA ILE A 141 -14.75 11.70 18.27
C ILE A 141 -15.22 13.13 18.05
N GLU A 142 -15.52 13.86 19.09
CA GLU A 142 -16.00 15.25 19.06
C GLU A 142 -15.00 16.21 18.39
N GLU A 143 -13.70 15.94 18.55
CA GLU A 143 -12.66 16.71 17.85
C GLU A 143 -12.57 16.34 16.37
N LEU A 144 -12.75 15.06 16.03
CA LEU A 144 -12.75 14.62 14.65
C LEU A 144 -13.97 15.18 13.88
N GLU A 145 -15.16 15.17 14.50
CA GLU A 145 -16.37 15.73 13.91
C GLU A 145 -16.17 17.22 13.62
N LYS A 146 -15.58 17.97 14.55
CA LYS A 146 -15.33 19.41 14.38
C LYS A 146 -14.37 19.71 13.20
N ASP A 147 -13.40 18.82 12.93
CA ASP A 147 -12.37 19.06 11.92
C ASP A 147 -12.76 18.53 10.53
N PHE A 148 -13.66 17.53 10.46
CA PHE A 148 -13.96 16.82 9.22
C PHE A 148 -15.43 16.94 8.76
N LEU A 149 -16.31 17.48 9.58
CA LEU A 149 -17.73 17.74 9.30
C LEU A 149 -18.07 19.21 9.45
#